data_94bfe5ddb99cb8ff18ade539cc7a99d3
#
_entry.id   94bfe5ddb99cb8ff18ade539cc7a99d3
#
_cell.length_a   1.000
_cell.length_b   1.000
_cell.length_c   1.000
_cell.angle_alpha   90.00
_cell.angle_beta   90.00
_cell.angle_gamma   90.00
#
_symmetry.space_group_name_H-M   'P 1'
#
loop_
_entity.id
_entity.type
_entity.pdbx_description
1 polymer ?
#
loop_
_entity_poly.entity_id
_entity_poly.type
_entity_poly.pdbx_seq_one_letter_code
_entity_poly.pdbx_strand_id
1 'polypeptide(L)'
;MKIHEYQGKAILREFGVPVPSGDVADSPEQAKAIAARLGGRVVVKAQVHAGGRGKAGGVKLAEDPAGAEAAARQILGMMLKTPQTPPEGIKVLKVLVEEASPIATELYLSMTLDRGRGTHVAMASQAGGMEIEEVAASHPEKIIREWSDPALGLQAFQARNLAFGLGLSGDQFKAGVSLILNLFRAYVDKDCSLAEINPLVVTRDGRVLALDAKLNFDDNALYRHKEIVALRDINEETPLDVEASKYGLNYIKLDGNVGCMVNGAGLAMATMDIIKLAGGEPANFLDVGGGASPEQIENAFRILSSDPSVKAVFINVFGGILRVDRLAEGIIAAVNKLGLKLPVVLRAEGTNVEQGKKMLADSGLALVMADDMGEGAKKVVELARTAGSR
;
A
#
# COMPACT_ATOMS: atom_id res chain seq x y z
N MET A 1 4.34 1.78 -3.79
CA MET A 1 3.26 1.53 -4.78
C MET A 1 2.98 0.03 -4.86
N LYS A 2 1.71 -0.39 -4.94
CA LYS A 2 1.29 -1.80 -5.14
C LYS A 2 0.91 -2.02 -6.60
N ILE A 3 0.98 -3.27 -7.07
CA ILE A 3 0.51 -3.68 -8.40
C ILE A 3 -0.31 -4.97 -8.31
N HIS A 4 -1.06 -5.29 -9.36
CA HIS A 4 -1.82 -6.54 -9.45
C HIS A 4 -0.93 -7.77 -9.60
N GLU A 5 -1.44 -8.95 -9.22
CA GLU A 5 -0.76 -10.23 -9.35
C GLU A 5 -0.26 -10.50 -10.77
N TYR A 6 -1.10 -10.27 -11.80
CA TYR A 6 -0.71 -10.51 -13.19
C TYR A 6 0.47 -9.65 -13.64
N GLN A 7 0.54 -8.39 -13.15
CA GLN A 7 1.64 -7.47 -13.42
C GLN A 7 2.91 -7.93 -12.69
N GLY A 8 2.77 -8.33 -11.41
CA GLY A 8 3.87 -8.91 -10.64
C GLY A 8 4.44 -10.16 -11.30
N LYS A 9 3.60 -11.06 -11.77
CA LYS A 9 4.02 -12.25 -12.51
C LYS A 9 4.73 -11.93 -13.83
N ALA A 10 4.31 -10.87 -14.53
CA ALA A 10 5.00 -10.42 -15.73
C ALA A 10 6.43 -9.98 -15.42
N ILE A 11 6.62 -9.17 -14.37
CA ILE A 11 7.96 -8.77 -13.90
C ILE A 11 8.77 -10.00 -13.48
N LEU A 12 8.21 -10.90 -12.67
CA LEU A 12 8.91 -12.10 -12.21
C LEU A 12 9.39 -12.95 -13.39
N ARG A 13 8.59 -13.09 -14.46
CA ARG A 13 8.94 -13.82 -15.68
C ARG A 13 10.13 -13.20 -16.40
N GLU A 14 10.22 -11.86 -16.47
CA GLU A 14 11.38 -11.15 -17.06
C GLU A 14 12.68 -11.48 -16.34
N PHE A 15 12.61 -11.72 -15.04
CA PHE A 15 13.76 -12.12 -14.21
C PHE A 15 14.01 -13.64 -14.18
N GLY A 16 13.23 -14.42 -14.92
CA GLY A 16 13.38 -15.88 -14.99
C GLY A 16 12.84 -16.63 -13.78
N VAL A 17 11.92 -16.02 -13.01
CA VAL A 17 11.12 -16.72 -11.99
C VAL A 17 9.98 -17.46 -12.70
N PRO A 18 9.88 -18.79 -12.57
CA PRO A 18 8.81 -19.55 -13.21
C PRO A 18 7.45 -19.20 -12.62
N VAL A 19 6.49 -18.87 -13.47
CA VAL A 19 5.09 -18.60 -13.13
C VAL A 19 4.17 -19.38 -14.07
N PRO A 20 2.92 -19.70 -13.67
CA PRO A 20 1.95 -20.34 -14.57
C PRO A 20 1.71 -19.51 -15.84
N SER A 21 1.41 -20.19 -16.95
CA SER A 21 0.99 -19.53 -18.17
C SER A 21 -0.41 -18.96 -17.98
N GLY A 22 -0.63 -17.71 -18.38
CA GLY A 22 -1.92 -17.05 -18.20
C GLY A 22 -1.95 -15.67 -18.79
N ASP A 23 -3.15 -15.07 -18.77
CA ASP A 23 -3.38 -13.71 -19.24
C ASP A 23 -4.54 -13.06 -18.48
N VAL A 24 -4.64 -11.72 -18.55
CA VAL A 24 -5.67 -10.94 -17.88
C VAL A 24 -6.88 -10.75 -18.78
N ALA A 25 -8.08 -10.77 -18.22
CA ALA A 25 -9.35 -10.50 -18.90
C ALA A 25 -10.16 -9.47 -18.11
N ASP A 26 -10.86 -8.58 -18.84
CA ASP A 26 -11.83 -7.61 -18.30
C ASP A 26 -13.28 -7.97 -18.67
N SER A 27 -13.47 -9.03 -19.45
CA SER A 27 -14.79 -9.56 -19.82
C SER A 27 -14.82 -11.09 -19.76
N PRO A 28 -16.01 -11.69 -19.58
CA PRO A 28 -16.17 -13.15 -19.59
C PRO A 28 -15.76 -13.79 -20.93
N GLU A 29 -15.98 -13.11 -22.04
CA GLU A 29 -15.65 -13.56 -23.40
C GLU A 29 -14.14 -13.64 -23.60
N GLN A 30 -13.39 -12.66 -23.09
CA GLN A 30 -11.92 -12.71 -23.09
C GLN A 30 -11.40 -13.86 -22.21
N ALA A 31 -11.99 -14.07 -21.02
CA ALA A 31 -11.62 -15.17 -20.15
C ALA A 31 -11.80 -16.54 -20.84
N LYS A 32 -12.90 -16.72 -21.57
CA LYS A 32 -13.14 -17.90 -22.41
C LYS A 32 -12.08 -18.09 -23.49
N ALA A 33 -11.74 -17.00 -24.19
CA ALA A 33 -10.73 -17.03 -25.25
C ALA A 33 -9.34 -17.41 -24.72
N ILE A 34 -8.97 -16.85 -23.55
CA ILE A 34 -7.69 -17.19 -22.87
C ILE A 34 -7.69 -18.66 -22.46
N ALA A 35 -8.76 -19.15 -21.83
CA ALA A 35 -8.88 -20.56 -21.44
C ALA A 35 -8.81 -21.52 -22.65
N ALA A 36 -9.42 -21.16 -23.77
CA ALA A 36 -9.34 -21.93 -25.01
C ALA A 36 -7.90 -21.99 -25.58
N ARG A 37 -7.15 -20.88 -25.47
CA ARG A 37 -5.75 -20.83 -25.90
C ARG A 37 -4.80 -21.64 -24.99
N LEU A 38 -5.05 -21.63 -23.68
CA LEU A 38 -4.24 -22.37 -22.71
C LEU A 38 -4.45 -23.89 -22.82
N GLY A 39 -5.67 -24.30 -23.16
CA GLY A 39 -6.08 -25.70 -23.21
C GLY A 39 -6.16 -26.33 -21.79
N GLY A 40 -7.11 -27.23 -21.59
CA GLY A 40 -7.29 -27.91 -20.31
C GLY A 40 -7.89 -27.05 -19.20
N ARG A 41 -7.59 -27.43 -17.96
CA ARG A 41 -8.11 -26.79 -16.75
C ARG A 41 -7.43 -25.45 -16.51
N VAL A 42 -8.19 -24.46 -16.11
CA VAL A 42 -7.69 -23.12 -15.76
C VAL A 42 -8.21 -22.65 -14.41
N VAL A 43 -7.52 -21.70 -13.82
CA VAL A 43 -7.97 -20.98 -12.63
C VAL A 43 -8.27 -19.55 -13.02
N VAL A 44 -9.44 -19.04 -12.60
CA VAL A 44 -9.86 -17.65 -12.79
C VAL A 44 -9.75 -16.93 -11.45
N LYS A 45 -8.88 -15.90 -11.37
CA LYS A 45 -8.53 -15.21 -10.13
C LYS A 45 -8.89 -13.73 -10.22
N ALA A 46 -9.66 -13.22 -9.27
CA ALA A 46 -9.89 -11.78 -9.09
C ALA A 46 -8.56 -11.02 -8.97
N GLN A 47 -8.44 -9.89 -9.66
CA GLN A 47 -7.28 -9.02 -9.58
C GLN A 47 -7.63 -7.79 -8.73
N VAL A 48 -7.20 -7.81 -7.47
CA VAL A 48 -7.33 -6.73 -6.48
C VAL A 48 -6.08 -6.69 -5.61
N HIS A 49 -5.77 -5.53 -5.01
CA HIS A 49 -4.61 -5.35 -4.14
C HIS A 49 -4.82 -5.89 -2.71
N ALA A 50 -5.49 -7.04 -2.59
CA ALA A 50 -5.77 -7.68 -1.31
C ALA A 50 -5.50 -9.19 -1.35
N GLY A 51 -5.00 -9.73 -0.24
CA GLY A 51 -4.86 -11.16 -0.01
C GLY A 51 -6.17 -11.84 0.39
N GLY A 52 -6.15 -13.18 0.56
CA GLY A 52 -7.32 -13.95 1.01
C GLY A 52 -8.42 -14.12 -0.04
N ARG A 53 -8.17 -13.80 -1.31
CA ARG A 53 -9.13 -13.85 -2.43
C ARG A 53 -9.82 -15.20 -2.59
N GLY A 54 -9.09 -16.29 -2.37
CA GLY A 54 -9.65 -17.65 -2.49
C GLY A 54 -10.78 -17.90 -1.49
N LYS A 55 -10.58 -17.55 -0.21
CA LYS A 55 -11.59 -17.68 0.85
C LYS A 55 -12.80 -16.78 0.62
N ALA A 56 -12.62 -15.66 -0.06
CA ALA A 56 -13.67 -14.70 -0.39
C ALA A 56 -14.41 -15.01 -1.72
N GLY A 57 -14.16 -16.16 -2.34
CA GLY A 57 -14.81 -16.55 -3.60
C GLY A 57 -14.26 -15.91 -4.87
N GLY A 58 -13.15 -15.16 -4.76
CA GLY A 58 -12.47 -14.51 -5.87
C GLY A 58 -11.54 -15.41 -6.69
N VAL A 59 -11.48 -16.72 -6.39
CA VAL A 59 -10.69 -17.71 -7.15
C VAL A 59 -11.58 -18.89 -7.47
N LYS A 60 -11.66 -19.27 -8.75
CA LYS A 60 -12.47 -20.39 -9.24
C LYS A 60 -11.71 -21.24 -10.23
N LEU A 61 -11.85 -22.55 -10.07
CA LEU A 61 -11.35 -23.54 -11.03
C LEU A 61 -12.38 -23.71 -12.15
N ALA A 62 -11.92 -23.84 -13.38
CA ALA A 62 -12.73 -24.14 -14.54
C ALA A 62 -12.11 -25.30 -15.32
N GLU A 63 -12.94 -26.27 -15.73
CA GLU A 63 -12.50 -27.46 -16.44
C GLU A 63 -12.35 -27.21 -17.95
N ASP A 64 -13.04 -26.20 -18.47
CA ASP A 64 -13.10 -25.87 -19.89
C ASP A 64 -13.32 -24.35 -20.12
N PRO A 65 -13.26 -23.86 -21.37
CA PRO A 65 -13.46 -22.46 -21.68
C PRO A 65 -14.85 -21.91 -21.30
N ALA A 66 -15.90 -22.73 -21.34
CA ALA A 66 -17.24 -22.29 -20.94
C ALA A 66 -17.34 -22.10 -19.42
N GLY A 67 -16.71 -23.00 -18.67
CA GLY A 67 -16.54 -22.86 -17.22
C GLY A 67 -15.74 -21.61 -16.83
N ALA A 68 -14.69 -21.28 -17.59
CA ALA A 68 -13.89 -20.06 -17.39
C ALA A 68 -14.73 -18.79 -17.64
N GLU A 69 -15.55 -18.76 -18.70
CA GLU A 69 -16.50 -17.69 -18.96
C GLU A 69 -17.49 -17.51 -17.81
N ALA A 70 -18.08 -18.62 -17.34
CA ALA A 70 -19.03 -18.60 -16.23
C ALA A 70 -18.39 -18.14 -14.90
N ALA A 71 -17.16 -18.58 -14.62
CA ALA A 71 -16.39 -18.14 -13.46
C ALA A 71 -16.07 -16.64 -13.53
N ALA A 72 -15.61 -16.16 -14.68
CA ALA A 72 -15.34 -14.74 -14.90
C ALA A 72 -16.58 -13.87 -14.73
N ARG A 73 -17.75 -14.32 -15.25
CA ARG A 73 -19.05 -13.64 -15.10
C ARG A 73 -19.49 -13.49 -13.64
N GLN A 74 -19.11 -14.44 -12.78
CA GLN A 74 -19.41 -14.38 -11.34
C GLN A 74 -18.44 -13.49 -10.57
N ILE A 75 -17.17 -13.41 -11.01
CA ILE A 75 -16.10 -12.68 -10.31
C ILE A 75 -16.05 -11.20 -10.74
N LEU A 76 -16.17 -10.92 -12.05
CA LEU A 76 -16.15 -9.55 -12.54
C LEU A 76 -17.33 -8.75 -12.00
N GLY A 77 -17.05 -7.57 -11.47
CA GLY A 77 -18.03 -6.67 -10.87
C GLY A 77 -18.44 -7.00 -9.43
N MET A 78 -18.03 -8.16 -8.87
CA MET A 78 -18.31 -8.46 -7.46
C MET A 78 -17.58 -7.49 -6.52
N MET A 79 -18.16 -7.23 -5.36
CA MET A 79 -17.51 -6.54 -4.24
C MET A 79 -16.78 -7.59 -3.40
N LEU A 80 -15.47 -7.73 -3.61
CA LEU A 80 -14.65 -8.71 -2.90
C LEU A 80 -14.33 -8.20 -1.49
N LYS A 81 -14.68 -8.99 -0.47
CA LYS A 81 -14.43 -8.70 0.94
C LYS A 81 -13.47 -9.72 1.52
N THR A 82 -12.33 -9.27 2.00
CA THR A 82 -11.32 -10.06 2.70
C THR A 82 -10.93 -9.35 4.01
N PRO A 83 -10.19 -9.98 4.92
CA PRO A 83 -9.65 -9.27 6.09
C PRO A 83 -8.73 -8.08 5.76
N GLN A 84 -8.23 -8.01 4.50
CA GLN A 84 -7.32 -6.96 4.02
C GLN A 84 -8.03 -5.87 3.20
N THR A 85 -9.35 -5.97 2.99
CA THR A 85 -10.13 -4.96 2.28
C THR A 85 -10.89 -4.04 3.23
N PRO A 86 -11.29 -2.84 2.79
CA PRO A 86 -12.29 -2.04 3.51
C PRO A 86 -13.59 -2.83 3.73
N PRO A 87 -14.42 -2.45 4.74
CA PRO A 87 -15.68 -3.14 5.04
C PRO A 87 -16.67 -3.21 3.87
N GLU A 88 -16.68 -2.20 2.99
CA GLU A 88 -17.46 -2.17 1.75
C GLU A 88 -16.96 -3.16 0.71
N GLY A 89 -15.70 -3.58 0.81
CA GLY A 89 -15.02 -4.42 -0.19
C GLY A 89 -14.40 -3.62 -1.33
N ILE A 90 -13.74 -4.34 -2.25
CA ILE A 90 -13.14 -3.79 -3.45
C ILE A 90 -13.84 -4.39 -4.67
N LYS A 91 -14.21 -3.55 -5.64
CA LYS A 91 -14.86 -3.99 -6.88
C LYS A 91 -13.85 -4.66 -7.80
N VAL A 92 -14.11 -5.90 -8.19
CA VAL A 92 -13.25 -6.63 -9.13
C VAL A 92 -13.50 -6.14 -10.56
N LEU A 93 -12.47 -5.55 -11.17
CA LEU A 93 -12.54 -5.04 -12.56
C LEU A 93 -11.85 -5.96 -13.56
N LYS A 94 -10.94 -6.83 -13.11
CA LYS A 94 -10.17 -7.74 -13.95
C LYS A 94 -10.03 -9.10 -13.30
N VAL A 95 -9.87 -10.12 -14.13
CA VAL A 95 -9.51 -11.47 -13.69
C VAL A 95 -8.25 -11.95 -14.41
N LEU A 96 -7.40 -12.70 -13.71
CA LEU A 96 -6.31 -13.46 -14.30
C LEU A 96 -6.82 -14.87 -14.58
N VAL A 97 -6.67 -15.31 -15.83
CA VAL A 97 -6.95 -16.69 -16.25
C VAL A 97 -5.63 -17.37 -16.52
N GLU A 98 -5.31 -18.41 -15.75
CA GLU A 98 -4.03 -19.13 -15.86
C GLU A 98 -4.19 -20.65 -15.81
N GLU A 99 -3.20 -21.39 -16.28
CA GLU A 99 -3.18 -22.86 -16.23
C GLU A 99 -3.33 -23.36 -14.78
N ALA A 100 -4.18 -24.34 -14.57
CA ALA A 100 -4.32 -25.00 -13.27
C ALA A 100 -3.13 -25.90 -13.00
N SER A 101 -2.25 -25.48 -12.10
CA SER A 101 -1.07 -26.27 -11.72
C SER A 101 -1.45 -27.43 -10.80
N PRO A 102 -0.97 -28.66 -11.05
CA PRO A 102 -1.23 -29.81 -10.17
C PRO A 102 -0.34 -29.74 -8.91
N ILE A 103 -0.79 -29.02 -7.90
CA ILE A 103 -0.04 -28.75 -6.67
C ILE A 103 0.21 -30.03 -5.88
N ALA A 104 1.46 -30.25 -5.47
CA ALA A 104 1.87 -31.28 -4.53
C ALA A 104 2.16 -30.67 -3.14
N THR A 105 2.85 -29.52 -3.09
CA THR A 105 3.23 -28.85 -1.84
C THR A 105 3.12 -27.34 -2.01
N GLU A 106 2.62 -26.67 -1.00
CA GLU A 106 2.58 -25.22 -0.90
C GLU A 106 3.63 -24.72 0.08
N LEU A 107 4.41 -23.74 -0.34
CA LEU A 107 5.54 -23.16 0.37
C LEU A 107 5.39 -21.64 0.40
N TYR A 108 6.15 -20.99 1.27
CA TYR A 108 6.23 -19.51 1.36
C TYR A 108 7.62 -19.04 1.02
N LEU A 109 7.73 -17.94 0.27
CA LEU A 109 8.98 -17.24 -0.01
C LEU A 109 8.73 -15.74 -0.10
N SER A 110 9.54 -14.93 0.60
CA SER A 110 9.47 -13.48 0.48
C SER A 110 10.83 -12.79 0.65
N MET A 111 10.91 -11.56 0.16
CA MET A 111 12.02 -10.63 0.31
C MET A 111 11.48 -9.30 0.85
N THR A 112 12.11 -8.78 1.89
CA THR A 112 11.75 -7.47 2.48
C THR A 112 12.96 -6.82 3.15
N LEU A 113 12.79 -5.58 3.62
CA LEU A 113 13.80 -4.88 4.41
C LEU A 113 13.65 -5.20 5.90
N ASP A 114 14.70 -5.74 6.52
CA ASP A 114 14.82 -5.80 7.97
C ASP A 114 15.36 -4.46 8.48
N ARG A 115 14.47 -3.62 8.98
CA ARG A 115 14.81 -2.28 9.47
C ARG A 115 15.69 -2.32 10.72
N GLY A 116 15.57 -3.38 11.54
CA GLY A 116 16.37 -3.55 12.75
C GLY A 116 17.85 -3.82 12.43
N ARG A 117 18.11 -4.53 11.33
CA ARG A 117 19.45 -4.85 10.83
C ARG A 117 19.95 -3.91 9.73
N GLY A 118 19.06 -3.10 9.15
CA GLY A 118 19.40 -2.20 8.04
C GLY A 118 19.80 -2.93 6.77
N THR A 119 19.29 -4.15 6.54
CA THR A 119 19.59 -4.94 5.35
C THR A 119 18.37 -5.75 4.88
N HIS A 120 18.44 -6.27 3.67
CA HIS A 120 17.36 -7.10 3.12
C HIS A 120 17.39 -8.51 3.72
N VAL A 121 16.21 -9.08 3.95
CA VAL A 121 16.02 -10.43 4.43
C VAL A 121 15.18 -11.24 3.45
N ALA A 122 15.67 -12.43 3.13
CA ALA A 122 14.89 -13.45 2.45
C ALA A 122 14.30 -14.40 3.50
N MET A 123 12.99 -14.63 3.43
CA MET A 123 12.26 -15.49 4.35
C MET A 123 11.60 -16.63 3.59
N ALA A 124 11.69 -17.84 4.13
CA ALA A 124 11.10 -19.05 3.56
C ALA A 124 10.43 -19.89 4.64
N SER A 125 9.33 -20.57 4.31
CA SER A 125 8.65 -21.50 5.20
C SER A 125 7.97 -22.63 4.42
N GLN A 126 7.91 -23.83 5.03
CA GLN A 126 7.12 -24.94 4.51
C GLN A 126 5.62 -24.75 4.73
N ALA A 127 5.21 -23.73 5.48
CA ALA A 127 3.81 -23.36 5.71
C ALA A 127 3.40 -22.29 4.66
N GLY A 128 3.08 -22.72 3.43
CA GLY A 128 2.56 -21.87 2.37
C GLY A 128 1.03 -21.85 2.32
N GLY A 129 0.48 -20.88 1.55
CA GLY A 129 -0.96 -20.76 1.36
C GLY A 129 -1.74 -20.22 2.57
N MET A 130 -1.05 -19.76 3.61
CA MET A 130 -1.62 -19.18 4.82
C MET A 130 -0.94 -17.85 5.18
N GLU A 131 -1.55 -17.09 6.09
CA GLU A 131 -1.00 -15.80 6.53
C GLU A 131 0.32 -16.04 7.29
N ILE A 132 1.42 -15.49 6.79
CA ILE A 132 2.75 -15.70 7.38
C ILE A 132 2.87 -15.06 8.77
N GLU A 133 2.08 -14.04 9.06
CA GLU A 133 2.00 -13.38 10.36
C GLU A 133 1.50 -14.33 11.45
N GLU A 134 0.54 -15.20 11.11
CA GLU A 134 0.06 -16.26 12.02
C GLU A 134 1.15 -17.28 12.31
N VAL A 135 1.93 -17.66 11.28
CA VAL A 135 3.07 -18.55 11.43
C VAL A 135 4.16 -17.88 12.28
N ALA A 136 4.43 -16.60 12.04
CA ALA A 136 5.44 -15.85 12.81
C ALA A 136 5.06 -15.71 14.29
N ALA A 137 3.77 -15.56 14.60
CA ALA A 137 3.28 -15.43 15.97
C ALA A 137 3.24 -16.77 16.71
N SER A 138 2.83 -17.86 16.05
CA SER A 138 2.62 -19.17 16.69
C SER A 138 3.83 -20.11 16.57
N HIS A 139 4.56 -20.04 15.47
CA HIS A 139 5.65 -20.95 15.13
C HIS A 139 6.83 -20.23 14.45
N PRO A 140 7.47 -19.24 15.09
CA PRO A 140 8.54 -18.45 14.50
C PRO A 140 9.74 -19.27 14.03
N GLU A 141 9.96 -20.46 14.60
CA GLU A 141 10.99 -21.42 14.22
C GLU A 141 10.79 -22.04 12.83
N LYS A 142 9.57 -21.99 12.30
CA LYS A 142 9.25 -22.48 10.93
C LYS A 142 9.62 -21.49 9.84
N ILE A 143 10.02 -20.27 10.21
CA ILE A 143 10.43 -19.24 9.26
C ILE A 143 11.95 -19.18 9.21
N ILE A 144 12.52 -19.63 8.12
CA ILE A 144 13.94 -19.59 7.83
C ILE A 144 14.27 -18.20 7.28
N ARG A 145 15.36 -17.60 7.75
CA ARG A 145 15.75 -16.25 7.35
C ARG A 145 17.21 -16.24 6.93
N GLU A 146 17.48 -15.56 5.81
CA GLU A 146 18.82 -15.26 5.34
C GLU A 146 18.92 -13.77 5.06
N TRP A 147 19.87 -13.10 5.70
CA TRP A 147 20.10 -11.68 5.51
C TRP A 147 21.17 -11.46 4.46
N SER A 148 20.86 -10.66 3.45
CA SER A 148 21.82 -10.34 2.41
C SER A 148 22.89 -9.38 2.92
N ASP A 149 24.09 -9.51 2.37
CA ASP A 149 25.12 -8.47 2.52
C ASP A 149 24.70 -7.23 1.71
N PRO A 150 24.75 -6.00 2.27
CA PRO A 150 24.36 -4.79 1.53
C PRO A 150 25.17 -4.53 0.26
N ALA A 151 26.43 -4.97 0.19
CA ALA A 151 27.29 -4.77 -0.97
C ALA A 151 27.26 -5.94 -1.96
N LEU A 152 27.15 -7.19 -1.45
CA LEU A 152 27.24 -8.39 -2.25
C LEU A 152 25.89 -8.99 -2.61
N GLY A 153 24.81 -8.54 -1.96
CA GLY A 153 23.47 -9.09 -2.10
C GLY A 153 23.32 -10.49 -1.49
N LEU A 154 22.25 -11.20 -1.86
CA LEU A 154 21.99 -12.58 -1.44
C LEU A 154 22.89 -13.55 -2.21
N GLN A 155 23.69 -14.30 -1.48
CA GLN A 155 24.67 -15.21 -2.04
C GLN A 155 24.08 -16.61 -2.32
N ALA A 156 24.69 -17.32 -3.26
CA ALA A 156 24.22 -18.66 -3.67
C ALA A 156 24.15 -19.67 -2.51
N PHE A 157 25.03 -19.57 -1.51
CA PHE A 157 24.95 -20.46 -0.35
C PHE A 157 23.73 -20.19 0.51
N GLN A 158 23.34 -18.92 0.65
CA GLN A 158 22.13 -18.52 1.38
C GLN A 158 20.86 -18.99 0.66
N ALA A 159 20.80 -18.87 -0.67
CA ALA A 159 19.71 -19.44 -1.46
C ALA A 159 19.63 -20.98 -1.32
N ARG A 160 20.78 -21.66 -1.20
CA ARG A 160 20.81 -23.11 -0.91
C ARG A 160 20.27 -23.42 0.49
N ASN A 161 20.61 -22.63 1.51
CA ASN A 161 20.08 -22.79 2.87
C ASN A 161 18.55 -22.67 2.88
N LEU A 162 18.00 -21.64 2.20
CA LEU A 162 16.56 -21.45 2.07
C LEU A 162 15.90 -22.62 1.32
N ALA A 163 16.46 -23.04 0.17
CA ALA A 163 15.93 -24.16 -0.61
C ALA A 163 15.96 -25.50 0.15
N PHE A 164 17.00 -25.72 0.94
CA PHE A 164 17.11 -26.89 1.83
C PHE A 164 16.04 -26.83 2.93
N GLY A 165 15.89 -25.68 3.56
CA GLY A 165 14.88 -25.47 4.60
C GLY A 165 13.43 -25.56 4.09
N LEU A 166 13.19 -25.26 2.80
CA LEU A 166 11.92 -25.53 2.13
C LEU A 166 11.66 -27.03 1.86
N GLY A 167 12.64 -27.90 2.12
CA GLY A 167 12.53 -29.35 1.87
C GLY A 167 12.71 -29.73 0.41
N LEU A 168 13.22 -28.85 -0.44
CA LEU A 168 13.46 -29.12 -1.85
C LEU A 168 14.64 -30.09 -2.03
N SER A 169 14.56 -31.00 -3.00
CA SER A 169 15.58 -32.00 -3.27
C SER A 169 15.78 -32.23 -4.77
N GLY A 170 16.90 -32.82 -5.17
CA GLY A 170 17.17 -33.16 -6.57
C GLY A 170 17.09 -31.94 -7.51
N ASP A 171 16.34 -32.07 -8.59
CA ASP A 171 16.18 -31.00 -9.57
C ASP A 171 15.29 -29.84 -9.03
N GLN A 172 14.34 -30.11 -8.13
CA GLN A 172 13.56 -29.11 -7.43
C GLN A 172 14.47 -28.18 -6.60
N PHE A 173 15.51 -28.74 -5.96
CA PHE A 173 16.49 -27.96 -5.21
C PHE A 173 17.23 -26.96 -6.11
N LYS A 174 17.73 -27.42 -7.26
CA LYS A 174 18.41 -26.53 -8.23
C LYS A 174 17.48 -25.44 -8.75
N ALA A 175 16.25 -25.83 -9.12
CA ALA A 175 15.21 -24.90 -9.58
C ALA A 175 14.86 -23.87 -8.49
N GLY A 176 14.69 -24.31 -7.24
CA GLY A 176 14.41 -23.45 -6.09
C GLY A 176 15.52 -22.45 -5.80
N VAL A 177 16.79 -22.90 -5.83
CA VAL A 177 17.95 -21.99 -5.65
C VAL A 177 17.96 -20.91 -6.74
N SER A 178 17.76 -21.31 -8.00
CA SER A 178 17.70 -20.35 -9.13
C SER A 178 16.53 -19.36 -8.97
N LEU A 179 15.35 -19.86 -8.59
CA LEU A 179 14.17 -19.04 -8.35
C LEU A 179 14.41 -18.01 -7.23
N ILE A 180 14.99 -18.44 -6.10
CA ILE A 180 15.28 -17.54 -4.95
C ILE A 180 16.25 -16.44 -5.37
N LEU A 181 17.33 -16.75 -6.09
CA LEU A 181 18.27 -15.74 -6.57
C LEU A 181 17.66 -14.78 -7.59
N ASN A 182 16.83 -15.29 -8.50
CA ASN A 182 16.12 -14.50 -9.49
C ASN A 182 15.09 -13.56 -8.84
N LEU A 183 14.36 -14.04 -7.82
CA LEU A 183 13.44 -13.22 -7.04
C LEU A 183 14.18 -12.10 -6.31
N PHE A 184 15.32 -12.42 -5.69
CA PHE A 184 16.14 -11.41 -5.02
C PHE A 184 16.63 -10.34 -6.00
N ARG A 185 17.07 -10.76 -7.20
CA ARG A 185 17.48 -9.81 -8.25
C ARG A 185 16.32 -8.92 -8.69
N ALA A 186 15.13 -9.51 -8.93
CA ALA A 186 13.94 -8.73 -9.26
C ALA A 186 13.59 -7.73 -8.14
N TYR A 187 13.65 -8.17 -6.87
CA TYR A 187 13.39 -7.36 -5.70
C TYR A 187 14.32 -6.14 -5.62
N VAL A 188 15.63 -6.34 -5.82
CA VAL A 188 16.63 -5.25 -5.75
C VAL A 188 16.58 -4.36 -6.98
N ASP A 189 16.58 -4.94 -8.19
CA ASP A 189 16.67 -4.18 -9.44
C ASP A 189 15.42 -3.32 -9.70
N LYS A 190 14.28 -3.70 -9.12
CA LYS A 190 13.01 -2.96 -9.22
C LYS A 190 12.69 -2.10 -7.99
N ASP A 191 13.62 -1.99 -7.03
CA ASP A 191 13.39 -1.28 -5.78
C ASP A 191 12.10 -1.69 -5.06
N CYS A 192 11.90 -2.99 -4.94
CA CYS A 192 10.76 -3.49 -4.19
C CYS A 192 10.94 -3.25 -2.69
N SER A 193 9.89 -2.83 -2.01
CA SER A 193 9.80 -2.86 -0.54
C SER A 193 9.35 -4.22 -0.02
N LEU A 194 8.65 -4.99 -0.87
CA LEU A 194 8.23 -6.38 -0.63
C LEU A 194 8.16 -7.13 -1.96
N ALA A 195 8.70 -8.34 -1.98
CA ALA A 195 8.40 -9.33 -3.01
C ALA A 195 8.00 -10.63 -2.30
N GLU A 196 6.74 -11.06 -2.47
CA GLU A 196 6.18 -12.22 -1.78
C GLU A 196 5.58 -13.19 -2.80
N ILE A 197 5.87 -14.45 -2.60
CA ILE A 197 5.29 -15.58 -3.33
C ILE A 197 4.58 -16.47 -2.30
N ASN A 198 3.25 -16.42 -2.26
CA ASN A 198 2.45 -17.17 -1.31
C ASN A 198 1.12 -17.66 -1.94
N PRO A 199 1.08 -18.95 -2.41
CA PRO A 199 2.14 -19.95 -2.27
C PRO A 199 3.18 -19.96 -3.40
N LEU A 200 4.41 -20.30 -3.03
CA LEU A 200 5.36 -20.95 -3.91
C LEU A 200 4.98 -22.42 -3.95
N VAL A 201 4.88 -23.03 -5.11
CA VAL A 201 4.41 -24.42 -5.19
C VAL A 201 5.43 -25.35 -5.81
N VAL A 202 5.46 -26.58 -5.29
CA VAL A 202 6.01 -27.74 -6.00
C VAL A 202 4.84 -28.48 -6.63
N THR A 203 4.89 -28.68 -7.93
CA THR A 203 3.86 -29.42 -8.67
C THR A 203 4.12 -30.93 -8.65
N ARG A 204 3.08 -31.72 -8.94
CA ARG A 204 3.20 -33.18 -8.99
C ARG A 204 4.17 -33.69 -10.08
N ASP A 205 4.36 -32.88 -11.13
CA ASP A 205 5.34 -33.12 -12.19
C ASP A 205 6.75 -32.58 -11.86
N GLY A 206 6.95 -32.07 -10.63
CA GLY A 206 8.24 -31.67 -10.08
C GLY A 206 8.68 -30.23 -10.39
N ARG A 207 7.86 -29.39 -11.03
CA ARG A 207 8.18 -27.99 -11.26
C ARG A 207 8.07 -27.18 -9.96
N VAL A 208 8.90 -26.14 -9.84
CA VAL A 208 8.81 -25.14 -8.77
C VAL A 208 8.32 -23.83 -9.38
N LEU A 209 7.15 -23.34 -8.95
CA LEU A 209 6.45 -22.22 -9.58
C LEU A 209 5.99 -21.18 -8.54
N ALA A 210 6.05 -19.91 -8.90
CA ALA A 210 5.38 -18.83 -8.17
C ALA A 210 3.89 -18.80 -8.57
N LEU A 211 3.03 -19.39 -7.74
CA LEU A 211 1.60 -19.51 -8.03
C LEU A 211 0.84 -18.21 -7.75
N ASP A 212 1.30 -17.40 -6.79
CA ASP A 212 0.87 -16.03 -6.55
C ASP A 212 2.09 -15.11 -6.51
N ALA A 213 1.88 -13.82 -6.70
CA ALA A 213 2.94 -12.81 -6.66
C ALA A 213 2.39 -11.50 -6.12
N LYS A 214 3.02 -11.01 -5.06
CA LYS A 214 2.73 -9.71 -4.46
C LYS A 214 4.01 -8.89 -4.45
N LEU A 215 4.05 -7.86 -5.29
CA LEU A 215 5.15 -6.92 -5.37
C LEU A 215 4.70 -5.54 -4.91
N ASN A 216 5.42 -4.97 -3.96
CA ASN A 216 5.29 -3.59 -3.55
C ASN A 216 6.61 -2.88 -3.83
N PHE A 217 6.55 -1.67 -4.34
CA PHE A 217 7.71 -0.87 -4.69
C PHE A 217 7.93 0.27 -3.71
N ASP A 218 9.16 0.69 -3.54
CA ASP A 218 9.50 1.90 -2.79
C ASP A 218 9.05 3.13 -3.58
N ASP A 219 8.12 3.89 -3.02
CA ASP A 219 7.59 5.10 -3.66
C ASP A 219 8.70 6.15 -3.92
N ASN A 220 9.74 6.17 -3.08
CA ASN A 220 10.88 7.07 -3.24
C ASN A 220 11.77 6.71 -4.43
N ALA A 221 11.68 5.49 -4.96
CA ALA A 221 12.45 5.03 -6.11
C ALA A 221 11.68 5.11 -7.45
N LEU A 222 10.37 5.38 -7.43
CA LEU A 222 9.52 5.38 -8.62
C LEU A 222 9.96 6.36 -9.72
N TYR A 223 10.65 7.44 -9.36
CA TYR A 223 11.18 8.40 -10.34
C TYR A 223 12.13 7.76 -11.38
N ARG A 224 12.77 6.65 -11.04
CA ARG A 224 13.66 5.89 -11.92
C ARG A 224 13.00 4.66 -12.56
N HIS A 225 11.75 4.34 -12.20
CA HIS A 225 10.97 3.21 -12.68
C HIS A 225 9.66 3.65 -13.34
N LYS A 226 9.75 4.37 -14.45
CA LYS A 226 8.58 4.87 -15.17
C LYS A 226 7.66 3.76 -15.66
N GLU A 227 8.23 2.59 -16.02
CA GLU A 227 7.49 1.40 -16.40
C GLU A 227 6.65 0.85 -15.26
N ILE A 228 7.12 0.96 -14.01
CA ILE A 228 6.36 0.55 -12.83
C ILE A 228 5.25 1.57 -12.53
N VAL A 229 5.54 2.86 -12.63
CA VAL A 229 4.52 3.92 -12.47
C VAL A 229 3.34 3.72 -13.43
N ALA A 230 3.59 3.28 -14.66
CA ALA A 230 2.56 2.98 -15.65
C ALA A 230 1.62 1.81 -15.26
N LEU A 231 2.03 0.98 -14.30
CA LEU A 231 1.23 -0.15 -13.79
C LEU A 231 0.27 0.25 -12.66
N ARG A 232 0.33 1.51 -12.18
CA ARG A 232 -0.53 2.01 -11.10
C ARG A 232 -2.01 1.88 -11.47
N ASP A 233 -2.81 1.29 -10.58
CA ASP A 233 -4.26 1.24 -10.72
C ASP A 233 -4.91 2.17 -9.69
N ILE A 234 -5.37 3.32 -10.16
CA ILE A 234 -6.01 4.34 -9.32
C ILE A 234 -7.37 3.89 -8.75
N ASN A 235 -7.99 2.85 -9.30
CA ASN A 235 -9.24 2.30 -8.78
C ASN A 235 -9.05 1.49 -7.49
N GLU A 236 -7.81 1.12 -7.19
CA GLU A 236 -7.42 0.41 -5.96
C GLU A 236 -6.96 1.35 -4.85
N GLU A 237 -6.93 2.66 -5.11
CA GLU A 237 -6.53 3.70 -4.16
C GLU A 237 -7.75 4.49 -3.67
N THR A 238 -7.64 5.11 -2.49
CA THR A 238 -8.73 5.99 -2.03
C THR A 238 -8.79 7.25 -2.89
N PRO A 239 -9.98 7.79 -3.18
CA PRO A 239 -10.09 9.02 -3.98
C PRO A 239 -9.30 10.19 -3.41
N LEU A 240 -9.18 10.28 -2.08
CA LEU A 240 -8.41 11.34 -1.41
C LEU A 240 -6.91 11.17 -1.59
N ASP A 241 -6.39 9.93 -1.55
CA ASP A 241 -4.97 9.65 -1.80
C ASP A 241 -4.61 9.96 -3.26
N VAL A 242 -5.47 9.57 -4.20
CA VAL A 242 -5.31 9.90 -5.62
C VAL A 242 -5.29 11.41 -5.83
N GLU A 243 -6.21 12.14 -5.19
CA GLU A 243 -6.26 13.59 -5.31
C GLU A 243 -5.02 14.25 -4.70
N ALA A 244 -4.59 13.82 -3.51
CA ALA A 244 -3.39 14.33 -2.84
C ALA A 244 -2.11 14.12 -3.67
N SER A 245 -1.99 12.97 -4.32
CA SER A 245 -0.82 12.65 -5.15
C SER A 245 -0.62 13.60 -6.32
N LYS A 246 -1.69 14.24 -6.85
CA LYS A 246 -1.60 15.23 -7.94
C LYS A 246 -0.84 16.49 -7.54
N TYR A 247 -0.82 16.80 -6.24
CA TYR A 247 -0.16 17.98 -5.67
C TYR A 247 1.13 17.66 -4.93
N GLY A 248 1.59 16.39 -5.00
CA GLY A 248 2.79 15.95 -4.28
C GLY A 248 2.63 15.95 -2.76
N LEU A 249 1.41 15.76 -2.27
CA LEU A 249 1.09 15.70 -0.85
C LEU A 249 1.11 14.26 -0.35
N ASN A 250 1.73 14.02 0.80
CA ASN A 250 1.69 12.73 1.49
C ASN A 250 0.44 12.68 2.36
N TYR A 251 -0.61 12.04 1.88
CA TYR A 251 -1.88 11.88 2.56
C TYR A 251 -2.18 10.42 2.84
N ILE A 252 -2.69 10.10 4.03
CA ILE A 252 -3.22 8.78 4.38
C ILE A 252 -4.50 9.02 5.19
N LYS A 253 -5.63 8.47 4.71
CA LYS A 253 -6.89 8.52 5.44
C LYS A 253 -6.85 7.59 6.66
N LEU A 254 -7.41 8.07 7.78
CA LEU A 254 -7.66 7.33 9.02
C LEU A 254 -9.14 7.44 9.41
N ASP A 255 -9.55 6.73 10.47
CA ASP A 255 -10.96 6.61 10.85
C ASP A 255 -11.46 7.68 11.83
N GLY A 256 -10.65 8.70 12.13
CA GLY A 256 -10.97 9.74 13.10
C GLY A 256 -11.80 10.89 12.55
N ASN A 257 -11.91 11.95 13.38
CA ASN A 257 -12.69 13.15 13.09
C ASN A 257 -11.91 14.47 13.24
N VAL A 258 -10.64 14.39 13.62
CA VAL A 258 -9.74 15.55 13.69
C VAL A 258 -8.81 15.54 12.49
N GLY A 259 -9.00 16.45 11.55
CA GLY A 259 -8.10 16.63 10.41
C GLY A 259 -6.74 17.18 10.85
N CYS A 260 -5.65 16.63 10.32
CA CYS A 260 -4.28 17.04 10.63
C CYS A 260 -3.59 17.59 9.38
N MET A 261 -2.96 18.77 9.49
CA MET A 261 -2.07 19.31 8.46
C MET A 261 -0.76 19.76 9.11
N VAL A 262 0.34 19.16 8.69
CA VAL A 262 1.65 19.29 9.35
C VAL A 262 2.75 19.39 8.31
N ASN A 263 3.88 19.98 8.66
CA ASN A 263 5.08 19.97 7.82
C ASN A 263 6.16 19.07 8.44
N GLY A 264 6.30 17.89 7.87
CA GLY A 264 7.25 16.88 8.27
C GLY A 264 6.61 15.66 8.95
N ALA A 265 6.97 14.47 8.48
CA ALA A 265 6.36 13.20 8.89
C ALA A 265 6.50 12.92 10.40
N GLY A 266 7.64 13.26 11.02
CA GLY A 266 7.85 13.10 12.46
C GLY A 266 6.90 13.97 13.29
N LEU A 267 6.72 15.24 12.87
CA LEU A 267 5.78 16.14 13.52
C LEU A 267 4.33 15.70 13.30
N ALA A 268 4.00 15.13 12.14
CA ALA A 268 2.68 14.59 11.86
C ALA A 268 2.34 13.42 12.80
N MET A 269 3.27 12.47 12.99
CA MET A 269 3.08 11.37 13.93
C MET A 269 2.90 11.88 15.37
N ALA A 270 3.78 12.80 15.83
CA ALA A 270 3.65 13.39 17.15
C ALA A 270 2.33 14.16 17.34
N THR A 271 1.85 14.84 16.29
CA THR A 271 0.56 15.54 16.31
C THR A 271 -0.61 14.57 16.46
N MET A 272 -0.58 13.43 15.76
CA MET A 272 -1.60 12.40 15.91
C MET A 272 -1.59 11.78 17.31
N ASP A 273 -0.42 11.53 17.86
CA ASP A 273 -0.27 10.99 19.22
C ASP A 273 -0.83 11.94 20.27
N ILE A 274 -0.52 13.24 20.18
CA ILE A 274 -1.02 14.22 21.16
C ILE A 274 -2.53 14.44 21.04
N ILE A 275 -3.13 14.32 19.84
CA ILE A 275 -4.58 14.33 19.65
C ILE A 275 -5.22 13.13 20.35
N LYS A 276 -4.63 11.93 20.22
CA LYS A 276 -5.09 10.73 20.93
C LYS A 276 -4.98 10.88 22.44
N LEU A 277 -3.88 11.42 22.95
CA LEU A 277 -3.70 11.69 24.36
C LEU A 277 -4.74 12.72 24.90
N ALA A 278 -5.17 13.66 24.06
CA ALA A 278 -6.25 14.60 24.39
C ALA A 278 -7.66 13.97 24.28
N GLY A 279 -7.77 12.70 23.94
CA GLY A 279 -9.03 11.95 23.80
C GLY A 279 -9.78 12.22 22.51
N GLY A 280 -9.07 12.59 21.45
CA GLY A 280 -9.57 12.72 20.07
C GLY A 280 -9.08 11.59 19.16
N GLU A 281 -9.60 11.54 17.93
CA GLU A 281 -9.19 10.58 16.92
C GLU A 281 -8.74 11.30 15.64
N PRO A 282 -7.47 11.14 15.19
CA PRO A 282 -6.99 11.73 13.96
C PRO A 282 -7.69 11.12 12.75
N ALA A 283 -8.15 11.98 11.82
CA ALA A 283 -8.84 11.59 10.59
C ALA A 283 -7.88 11.25 9.46
N ASN A 284 -6.64 11.70 9.55
CA ASN A 284 -5.64 11.53 8.50
C ASN A 284 -4.22 11.77 9.00
N PHE A 285 -3.26 11.21 8.26
CA PHE A 285 -1.90 11.72 8.20
C PHE A 285 -1.80 12.65 6.99
N LEU A 286 -1.24 13.85 7.16
CA LEU A 286 -0.95 14.75 6.04
C LEU A 286 0.31 15.56 6.32
N ASP A 287 1.35 15.29 5.54
CA ASP A 287 2.59 16.04 5.53
C ASP A 287 2.65 16.88 4.25
N VAL A 288 2.64 18.21 4.40
CA VAL A 288 2.78 19.13 3.28
C VAL A 288 4.24 19.39 2.89
N GLY A 289 5.19 18.88 3.68
CA GLY A 289 6.62 19.10 3.49
C GLY A 289 7.13 20.46 3.93
N GLY A 290 8.45 20.58 4.09
CA GLY A 290 9.10 21.82 4.54
C GLY A 290 9.13 22.93 3.48
N GLY A 291 8.96 22.61 2.21
CA GLY A 291 8.99 23.54 1.08
C GLY A 291 7.63 23.84 0.46
N ALA A 292 6.52 23.54 1.15
CA ALA A 292 5.17 23.66 0.59
C ALA A 292 4.87 25.06 0.04
N SER A 293 4.36 25.10 -1.19
CA SER A 293 3.85 26.32 -1.82
C SER A 293 2.45 26.68 -1.27
N PRO A 294 2.02 27.96 -1.38
CA PRO A 294 0.64 28.34 -1.04
C PRO A 294 -0.41 27.49 -1.76
N GLU A 295 -0.17 27.10 -3.02
CA GLU A 295 -1.07 26.23 -3.78
C GLU A 295 -1.16 24.81 -3.18
N GLN A 296 -0.04 24.26 -2.75
CA GLN A 296 -0.04 22.95 -2.07
C GLN A 296 -0.81 23.01 -0.75
N ILE A 297 -0.65 24.09 0.02
CA ILE A 297 -1.36 24.32 1.28
C ILE A 297 -2.86 24.48 1.02
N GLU A 298 -3.27 25.25 0.00
CA GLU A 298 -4.66 25.39 -0.43
C GLU A 298 -5.27 24.01 -0.75
N ASN A 299 -4.59 23.20 -1.57
CA ASN A 299 -5.06 21.89 -1.97
C ASN A 299 -5.09 20.90 -0.79
N ALA A 300 -4.09 20.95 0.10
CA ALA A 300 -4.09 20.16 1.33
C ALA A 300 -5.32 20.45 2.18
N PHE A 301 -5.64 21.74 2.37
CA PHE A 301 -6.82 22.14 3.13
C PHE A 301 -8.13 21.76 2.44
N ARG A 302 -8.19 21.85 1.11
CA ARG A 302 -9.33 21.41 0.30
C ARG A 302 -9.58 19.91 0.45
N ILE A 303 -8.53 19.10 0.41
CA ILE A 303 -8.62 17.65 0.59
C ILE A 303 -9.16 17.30 1.97
N LEU A 304 -8.61 17.89 3.04
CA LEU A 304 -9.11 17.72 4.40
C LEU A 304 -10.58 18.07 4.53
N SER A 305 -10.99 19.19 3.92
CA SER A 305 -12.36 19.69 4.02
C SER A 305 -13.37 18.88 3.19
N SER A 306 -12.90 18.09 2.23
CA SER A 306 -13.75 17.21 1.43
C SER A 306 -14.05 15.87 2.14
N ASP A 307 -13.35 15.57 3.22
CA ASP A 307 -13.63 14.37 4.03
C ASP A 307 -14.79 14.66 5.01
N PRO A 308 -15.96 14.00 4.85
CA PRO A 308 -17.12 14.23 5.70
C PRO A 308 -16.92 13.81 7.16
N SER A 309 -15.93 12.98 7.44
CA SER A 309 -15.58 12.58 8.81
C SER A 309 -14.89 13.69 9.59
N VAL A 310 -14.20 14.62 8.91
CA VAL A 310 -13.48 15.72 9.54
C VAL A 310 -14.46 16.74 10.14
N LYS A 311 -14.35 17.00 11.43
CA LYS A 311 -15.18 17.96 12.19
C LYS A 311 -14.42 19.19 12.62
N ALA A 312 -13.11 19.11 12.79
CA ALA A 312 -12.20 20.20 13.07
C ALA A 312 -10.83 19.91 12.51
N VAL A 313 -10.03 20.92 12.24
CA VAL A 313 -8.67 20.76 11.66
C VAL A 313 -7.64 21.32 12.62
N PHE A 314 -6.59 20.54 12.89
CA PHE A 314 -5.40 20.99 13.58
C PHE A 314 -4.25 21.20 12.59
N ILE A 315 -3.87 22.45 12.40
CA ILE A 315 -2.68 22.83 11.63
C ILE A 315 -1.54 23.02 12.62
N ASN A 316 -0.53 22.15 12.56
CA ASN A 316 0.62 22.20 13.45
C ASN A 316 1.90 22.30 12.62
N VAL A 317 2.48 23.49 12.58
CA VAL A 317 3.64 23.81 11.76
C VAL A 317 4.79 24.29 12.63
N PHE A 318 5.95 23.67 12.41
CA PHE A 318 7.20 24.06 13.04
C PHE A 318 8.34 24.00 12.03
N GLY A 319 9.19 25.02 12.03
CA GLY A 319 10.42 24.91 11.28
C GLY A 319 10.97 26.17 10.63
N GLY A 320 12.19 26.05 10.13
CA GLY A 320 12.92 27.13 9.47
C GLY A 320 12.69 27.23 7.96
N ILE A 321 12.28 26.14 7.29
CA ILE A 321 12.12 26.09 5.83
C ILE A 321 10.72 26.54 5.44
N LEU A 322 9.67 25.98 6.02
CA LEU A 322 8.31 26.44 5.79
C LEU A 322 8.10 27.79 6.48
N ARG A 323 7.78 28.79 5.69
CA ARG A 323 7.51 30.14 6.16
C ARG A 323 6.04 30.27 6.56
N VAL A 324 5.78 30.79 7.75
CA VAL A 324 4.42 30.93 8.29
C VAL A 324 3.58 31.96 7.52
N ASP A 325 4.19 32.98 6.91
CA ASP A 325 3.51 33.90 6.00
C ASP A 325 2.95 33.21 4.76
N ARG A 326 3.71 32.30 4.12
CA ARG A 326 3.22 31.48 3.00
C ARG A 326 2.13 30.49 3.40
N LEU A 327 2.25 29.91 4.60
CA LEU A 327 1.19 29.10 5.18
C LEU A 327 -0.10 29.92 5.31
N ALA A 328 -0.01 31.14 5.84
CA ALA A 328 -1.14 32.04 5.98
C ALA A 328 -1.79 32.38 4.63
N GLU A 329 -1.00 32.69 3.60
CA GLU A 329 -1.50 32.90 2.24
C GLU A 329 -2.32 31.72 1.73
N GLY A 330 -1.79 30.49 1.86
CA GLY A 330 -2.48 29.28 1.42
C GLY A 330 -3.77 29.00 2.18
N ILE A 331 -3.78 29.19 3.51
CA ILE A 331 -4.98 29.03 4.34
C ILE A 331 -6.04 30.05 3.95
N ILE A 332 -5.67 31.33 3.83
CA ILE A 332 -6.58 32.42 3.46
C ILE A 332 -7.19 32.15 2.08
N ALA A 333 -6.38 31.75 1.10
CA ALA A 333 -6.84 31.43 -0.24
C ALA A 333 -7.83 30.25 -0.22
N ALA A 334 -7.53 29.19 0.52
CA ALA A 334 -8.39 28.01 0.67
C ALA A 334 -9.75 28.36 1.28
N VAL A 335 -9.75 29.09 2.40
CA VAL A 335 -10.99 29.45 3.10
C VAL A 335 -11.86 30.36 2.25
N ASN A 336 -11.28 31.37 1.60
CA ASN A 336 -12.02 32.32 0.75
C ASN A 336 -12.61 31.61 -0.49
N LYS A 337 -11.85 30.72 -1.12
CA LYS A 337 -12.27 30.02 -2.34
C LYS A 337 -13.32 28.94 -2.08
N LEU A 338 -13.21 28.25 -0.95
CA LEU A 338 -14.04 27.08 -0.62
C LEU A 338 -15.21 27.43 0.32
N GLY A 339 -15.25 28.63 0.89
CA GLY A 339 -16.28 29.04 1.84
C GLY A 339 -16.31 28.16 3.10
N LEU A 340 -15.16 27.71 3.56
CA LEU A 340 -15.02 26.69 4.59
C LEU A 340 -15.55 27.15 5.94
N LYS A 341 -16.30 26.26 6.60
CA LYS A 341 -16.90 26.49 7.92
C LYS A 341 -16.30 25.58 9.01
N LEU A 342 -15.31 24.75 8.66
CA LEU A 342 -14.67 23.89 9.64
C LEU A 342 -13.90 24.71 10.67
N PRO A 343 -14.05 24.42 11.97
CA PRO A 343 -13.19 24.99 12.99
C PRO A 343 -11.73 24.62 12.77
N VAL A 344 -10.84 25.60 12.85
CA VAL A 344 -9.41 25.40 12.66
C VAL A 344 -8.65 25.88 13.88
N VAL A 345 -7.80 25.00 14.43
CA VAL A 345 -6.79 25.34 15.43
C VAL A 345 -5.44 25.42 14.74
N LEU A 346 -4.70 26.50 14.97
CA LEU A 346 -3.36 26.71 14.41
C LEU A 346 -2.33 26.85 15.52
N ARG A 347 -1.31 26.01 15.46
CA ARG A 347 -0.04 26.22 16.15
C ARG A 347 1.04 26.37 15.09
N ALA A 348 1.69 27.51 15.10
CA ALA A 348 2.73 27.82 14.14
C ALA A 348 3.93 28.47 14.83
N GLU A 349 5.11 27.91 14.57
CA GLU A 349 6.39 28.44 15.02
C GLU A 349 7.40 28.41 13.87
N GLY A 350 8.34 29.37 13.87
CA GLY A 350 9.43 29.42 12.87
C GLY A 350 9.53 30.72 12.12
N THR A 351 9.99 30.63 10.87
CA THR A 351 10.30 31.81 10.04
C THR A 351 9.04 32.61 9.71
N ASN A 352 9.08 33.91 9.92
CA ASN A 352 8.00 34.89 9.65
C ASN A 352 6.70 34.59 10.44
N VAL A 353 6.82 34.01 11.65
CA VAL A 353 5.65 33.67 12.48
C VAL A 353 4.78 34.86 12.81
N GLU A 354 5.36 36.00 13.23
CA GLU A 354 4.61 37.21 13.57
C GLU A 354 3.86 37.79 12.37
N GLN A 355 4.50 37.79 11.20
CA GLN A 355 3.88 38.24 9.96
C GLN A 355 2.70 37.30 9.57
N GLY A 356 2.89 36.00 9.63
CA GLY A 356 1.83 35.04 9.30
C GLY A 356 0.66 35.09 10.26
N LYS A 357 0.92 35.18 11.58
CA LYS A 357 -0.13 35.36 12.59
C LYS A 357 -0.93 36.67 12.35
N LYS A 358 -0.25 37.77 12.02
CA LYS A 358 -0.91 39.04 11.69
C LYS A 358 -1.79 38.89 10.43
N MET A 359 -1.29 38.29 9.36
CA MET A 359 -2.06 38.05 8.14
C MET A 359 -3.35 37.27 8.41
N LEU A 360 -3.26 36.23 9.23
CA LEU A 360 -4.42 35.40 9.61
C LEU A 360 -5.41 36.20 10.48
N ALA A 361 -4.93 37.01 11.42
CA ALA A 361 -5.79 37.86 12.24
C ALA A 361 -6.52 38.94 11.40
N ASP A 362 -5.80 39.56 10.46
CA ASP A 362 -6.36 40.60 9.58
C ASP A 362 -7.35 40.04 8.54
N SER A 363 -7.28 38.72 8.27
CA SER A 363 -8.16 38.03 7.30
C SER A 363 -9.61 37.88 7.76
N GLY A 364 -9.89 38.07 9.05
CA GLY A 364 -11.22 37.86 9.63
C GLY A 364 -11.66 36.41 9.75
N LEU A 365 -10.75 35.44 9.51
CA LEU A 365 -11.04 34.02 9.64
C LEU A 365 -11.19 33.62 11.12
N ALA A 366 -12.18 32.78 11.40
CA ALA A 366 -12.41 32.21 12.74
C ALA A 366 -11.40 31.11 13.06
N LEU A 367 -10.13 31.52 13.30
CA LEU A 367 -9.04 30.59 13.66
C LEU A 367 -8.78 30.67 15.16
N VAL A 368 -8.56 29.51 15.78
CA VAL A 368 -8.16 29.43 17.18
C VAL A 368 -6.65 29.21 17.25
N MET A 369 -5.93 30.14 17.81
CA MET A 369 -4.48 30.03 17.99
C MET A 369 -4.14 29.18 19.20
N ALA A 370 -3.04 28.45 19.13
CA ALA A 370 -2.47 27.71 20.23
C ALA A 370 -0.96 28.00 20.35
N ASP A 371 -0.47 28.08 21.59
CA ASP A 371 0.92 28.39 21.86
C ASP A 371 1.80 27.14 21.84
N ASP A 372 1.24 25.97 22.20
CA ASP A 372 1.93 24.70 22.13
C ASP A 372 1.06 23.58 21.53
N MET A 373 1.69 22.42 21.26
CA MET A 373 1.01 21.25 20.66
C MET A 373 -0.08 20.67 21.57
N GLY A 374 0.15 20.64 22.89
CA GLY A 374 -0.79 20.07 23.85
C GLY A 374 -2.04 20.93 23.99
N GLU A 375 -1.88 22.23 24.04
CA GLU A 375 -2.99 23.20 24.00
C GLU A 375 -3.77 23.08 22.70
N GLY A 376 -3.06 23.04 21.56
CA GLY A 376 -3.68 22.87 20.24
C GLY A 376 -4.51 21.61 20.12
N ALA A 377 -3.99 20.48 20.60
CA ALA A 377 -4.70 19.22 20.61
C ALA A 377 -5.97 19.24 21.46
N LYS A 378 -5.92 19.82 22.68
CA LYS A 378 -7.10 19.98 23.54
C LYS A 378 -8.17 20.82 22.88
N LYS A 379 -7.79 21.99 22.34
CA LYS A 379 -8.71 22.90 21.65
C LYS A 379 -9.39 22.26 20.44
N VAL A 380 -8.63 21.57 19.59
CA VAL A 380 -9.21 20.95 18.38
C VAL A 380 -10.13 19.80 18.72
N VAL A 381 -9.80 18.98 19.73
CA VAL A 381 -10.65 17.88 20.18
C VAL A 381 -11.98 18.39 20.75
N GLU A 382 -11.96 19.47 21.53
CA GLU A 382 -13.17 20.12 22.04
C GLU A 382 -14.05 20.65 20.89
N LEU A 383 -13.43 21.33 19.92
CA LEU A 383 -14.15 21.82 18.74
C LEU A 383 -14.74 20.70 17.89
N ALA A 384 -14.01 19.59 17.70
CA ALA A 384 -14.51 18.43 16.96
C ALA A 384 -15.71 17.76 17.65
N ARG A 385 -15.72 17.71 18.98
CA ARG A 385 -16.86 17.18 19.77
C ARG A 385 -18.10 18.06 19.63
N THR A 386 -17.93 19.39 19.72
CA THR A 386 -19.06 20.32 19.62
C THR A 386 -19.63 20.42 18.20
N ALA A 387 -18.80 20.30 17.17
CA ALA A 387 -19.25 20.28 15.77
C ALA A 387 -20.00 18.97 15.39
N GLY A 388 -19.71 17.86 16.05
CA GLY A 388 -20.39 16.57 15.84
C GLY A 388 -21.76 16.46 16.53
N SER A 389 -22.09 17.42 17.41
CA SER A 389 -23.36 17.45 18.16
C SER A 389 -24.42 18.35 17.49
N ARG A 390 -24.12 18.97 16.39
CA ARG A 390 -25.03 19.79 15.56
C ARG A 390 -25.32 19.08 14.25
#